data_59b7691e7fd6d6e63a400bac6441258f
#
_entry.id   59b7691e7fd6d6e63a400bac6441258f
#
_cell.length_a   1.000
_cell.length_b   1.000
_cell.length_c   1.000
_cell.angle_alpha   90.00
_cell.angle_beta   90.00
_cell.angle_gamma   90.00
#
_symmetry.space_group_name_H-M   'P 1'
#
loop_
_entity.id
_entity.type
_entity.pdbx_description
1 polymer ?
#
loop_
_entity_poly.entity_id
_entity_poly.type
_entity_poly.pdbx_seq_one_letter_code
_entity_poly.pdbx_strand_id
1 'polypeptide(L)'
;AEKLLHKYLPHEGEEEIREARIEALTHEDVDMVAFEKDKIKGAIRTDFILSAEIIVIALGTVTDATLTTQIGVLVALSLAITLGVYGLVAALVKMDDVGLYMLRKSLTGSMNTIQRFIGRALLVAAPALMKTLAVVGTVAMFLVGGGILTHSIGFLHVVTDWFTALIPDASLVMSILADGVVGIAAGVIIALVVTMFSQFRSKAS
;
A
#
# COMPACT_ATOMS: atom_id res chain seq x y z
N ALA A 1 -0.15 5.20 -8.20
CA ALA A 1 -0.51 5.50 -9.59
C ALA A 1 -0.39 4.24 -10.46
N GLU A 2 0.74 3.53 -10.42
CA GLU A 2 0.99 2.30 -11.18
C GLU A 2 -0.10 1.23 -10.94
N LYS A 3 -0.49 0.97 -9.69
CA LYS A 3 -1.56 0.00 -9.36
C LYS A 3 -2.95 0.40 -9.84
N LEU A 4 -3.24 1.69 -10.01
CA LEU A 4 -4.51 2.18 -10.56
C LEU A 4 -4.49 2.17 -12.09
N LEU A 5 -3.34 2.45 -12.70
CA LEU A 5 -3.18 2.36 -14.15
C LEU A 5 -3.37 0.92 -14.65
N HIS A 6 -2.80 -0.08 -13.95
CA HIS A 6 -2.98 -1.50 -14.24
C HIS A 6 -4.43 -2.00 -14.05
N LYS A 7 -5.25 -1.30 -13.29
CA LYS A 7 -6.68 -1.67 -13.10
C LYS A 7 -7.59 -1.15 -14.22
N TYR A 8 -7.17 -0.10 -14.95
CA TYR A 8 -7.97 0.54 -16.01
C TYR A 8 -7.42 0.36 -17.42
N LEU A 9 -6.15 -0.07 -17.56
CA LEU A 9 -5.64 -0.59 -18.84
C LEU A 9 -5.98 -2.08 -18.96
N PRO A 10 -6.31 -2.58 -20.18
CA PRO A 10 -6.71 -3.96 -20.36
C PRO A 10 -5.64 -4.92 -19.83
N HIS A 11 -6.09 -5.94 -19.21
CA HIS A 11 -5.48 -7.03 -18.44
C HIS A 11 -4.24 -7.73 -19.03
N GLU A 12 -3.44 -7.08 -19.87
CA GLU A 12 -2.23 -7.69 -20.44
C GLU A 12 -1.24 -8.15 -19.34
N GLY A 13 -1.05 -7.36 -18.29
CA GLY A 13 -0.10 -7.72 -17.23
C GLY A 13 -0.58 -8.81 -16.26
N GLU A 14 -1.88 -8.88 -15.96
CA GLU A 14 -2.42 -9.96 -15.12
C GLU A 14 -2.66 -11.25 -15.91
N GLU A 15 -2.98 -11.16 -17.19
CA GLU A 15 -3.06 -12.31 -18.08
C GLU A 15 -1.67 -12.85 -18.37
N GLU A 16 -0.66 -12.02 -18.66
CA GLU A 16 0.73 -12.46 -18.79
C GLU A 16 1.26 -13.13 -17.52
N ILE A 17 0.97 -12.59 -16.33
CA ILE A 17 1.36 -13.22 -15.06
C ILE A 17 0.58 -14.51 -14.82
N ARG A 18 -0.68 -14.56 -15.22
CA ARG A 18 -1.52 -15.76 -15.10
C ARG A 18 -1.13 -16.81 -16.12
N GLU A 19 -0.86 -16.42 -17.37
CA GLU A 19 -0.35 -17.31 -18.43
C GLU A 19 1.05 -17.80 -18.10
N ALA A 20 1.97 -16.93 -17.67
CA ALA A 20 3.29 -17.32 -17.18
C ALA A 20 3.21 -18.27 -15.97
N ARG A 21 2.20 -18.10 -15.11
CA ARG A 21 1.99 -18.99 -13.97
C ARG A 21 1.39 -20.33 -14.38
N ILE A 22 0.51 -20.35 -15.39
CA ILE A 22 -0.05 -21.58 -15.95
C ILE A 22 1.03 -22.30 -16.77
N GLU A 23 1.82 -21.57 -17.52
CA GLU A 23 2.96 -22.10 -18.28
C GLU A 23 4.06 -22.63 -17.34
N ALA A 24 4.34 -21.94 -16.23
CA ALA A 24 5.23 -22.41 -15.17
C ALA A 24 4.72 -23.68 -14.47
N LEU A 25 3.41 -23.88 -14.39
CA LEU A 25 2.81 -25.10 -13.82
C LEU A 25 2.73 -26.24 -14.83
N THR A 26 2.81 -25.97 -16.14
CA THR A 26 2.74 -26.97 -17.22
C THR A 26 4.10 -27.39 -17.77
N HIS A 27 5.12 -26.59 -17.60
CA HIS A 27 6.50 -26.93 -17.95
C HIS A 27 7.30 -27.31 -16.72
N GLU A 28 7.79 -28.54 -16.65
CA GLU A 28 8.62 -29.08 -15.55
C GLU A 28 9.97 -28.36 -15.37
N ASP A 29 10.34 -27.45 -16.27
CA ASP A 29 11.66 -26.77 -16.32
C ASP A 29 11.63 -25.29 -15.87
N VAL A 30 10.50 -24.75 -15.37
CA VAL A 30 10.51 -23.39 -14.84
C VAL A 30 11.07 -23.41 -13.42
N ASP A 31 12.19 -22.74 -13.23
CA ASP A 31 12.82 -22.57 -11.93
C ASP A 31 11.91 -21.70 -11.02
N MET A 32 11.00 -22.39 -10.29
CA MET A 32 10.10 -21.77 -9.30
C MET A 32 10.86 -20.93 -8.29
N VAL A 33 12.11 -21.29 -8.00
CA VAL A 33 12.99 -20.54 -7.08
C VAL A 33 13.39 -19.20 -7.70
N ALA A 34 13.67 -19.15 -8.99
CA ALA A 34 13.97 -17.89 -9.68
C ALA A 34 12.76 -16.97 -9.71
N PHE A 35 11.57 -17.50 -10.01
CA PHE A 35 10.32 -16.74 -10.02
C PHE A 35 9.98 -16.16 -8.63
N GLU A 36 10.08 -16.97 -7.59
CA GLU A 36 9.87 -16.51 -6.19
C GLU A 36 10.90 -15.47 -5.78
N LYS A 37 12.17 -15.64 -6.17
CA LYS A 37 13.26 -14.71 -5.87
C LYS A 37 13.02 -13.34 -6.50
N ASP A 38 12.56 -13.28 -7.73
CA ASP A 38 12.25 -12.01 -8.40
C ASP A 38 11.04 -11.31 -7.76
N LYS A 39 10.04 -12.06 -7.35
CA LYS A 39 8.88 -11.54 -6.63
C LYS A 39 9.26 -10.98 -5.26
N ILE A 40 10.12 -11.69 -4.52
CA ILE A 40 10.66 -11.24 -3.23
C ILE A 40 11.50 -9.98 -3.43
N LYS A 41 12.37 -9.93 -4.45
CA LYS A 41 13.18 -8.76 -4.76
C LYS A 41 12.33 -7.52 -5.09
N GLY A 42 11.24 -7.71 -5.84
CA GLY A 42 10.26 -6.66 -6.10
C GLY A 42 9.59 -6.15 -4.84
N ALA A 43 9.18 -7.06 -3.94
CA ALA A 43 8.58 -6.72 -2.65
C ALA A 43 9.55 -5.94 -1.75
N ILE A 44 10.81 -6.40 -1.64
CA ILE A 44 11.87 -5.70 -0.87
C ILE A 44 12.11 -4.29 -1.40
N ARG A 45 12.17 -4.13 -2.73
CA ARG A 45 12.36 -2.82 -3.34
C ARG A 45 11.20 -1.86 -3.03
N THR A 46 9.98 -2.35 -3.08
CA THR A 46 8.79 -1.57 -2.75
C THR A 46 8.80 -1.17 -1.26
N ASP A 47 9.09 -2.11 -0.37
CA ASP A 47 9.18 -1.85 1.08
C ASP A 47 10.26 -0.84 1.41
N PHE A 48 11.44 -0.93 0.78
CA PHE A 48 12.52 0.03 0.94
C PHE A 48 12.09 1.46 0.55
N ILE A 49 11.38 1.62 -0.58
CA ILE A 49 10.91 2.93 -1.04
C ILE A 49 9.88 3.50 -0.06
N LEU A 50 8.93 2.68 0.41
CA LEU A 50 7.92 3.09 1.39
C LEU A 50 8.55 3.47 2.73
N SER A 51 9.54 2.71 3.20
CA SER A 51 10.27 2.99 4.43
C SER A 51 11.06 4.32 4.33
N ALA A 52 11.72 4.56 3.20
CA ALA A 52 12.42 5.80 2.94
C ALA A 52 11.46 7.01 2.94
N GLU A 53 10.26 6.87 2.35
CA GLU A 53 9.22 7.90 2.35
C GLU A 53 8.80 8.25 3.78
N ILE A 54 8.53 7.27 4.63
CA ILE A 54 8.14 7.49 6.03
C ILE A 54 9.26 8.19 6.81
N ILE A 55 10.53 7.82 6.57
CA ILE A 55 11.67 8.48 7.20
C ILE A 55 11.76 9.95 6.80
N VAL A 56 11.56 10.27 5.52
CA VAL A 56 11.59 11.66 5.03
C VAL A 56 10.47 12.48 5.64
N ILE A 57 9.26 11.93 5.71
CA ILE A 57 8.10 12.59 6.33
C ILE A 57 8.38 12.84 7.82
N ALA A 58 8.86 11.83 8.54
CA ALA A 58 9.17 11.95 9.96
C ALA A 58 10.28 12.97 10.22
N LEU A 59 11.32 12.99 9.39
CA LEU A 59 12.39 13.97 9.49
C LEU A 59 11.87 15.39 9.22
N GLY A 60 10.97 15.56 8.26
CA GLY A 60 10.31 16.83 7.98
C GLY A 60 9.55 17.42 9.17
N THR A 61 8.97 16.58 10.03
CA THR A 61 8.24 17.04 11.23
C THR A 61 9.15 17.51 12.38
N VAL A 62 10.43 17.14 12.36
CA VAL A 62 11.42 17.45 13.42
C VAL A 62 12.62 18.22 12.90
N THR A 63 12.49 18.90 11.76
CA THR A 63 13.59 19.62 11.10
C THR A 63 14.25 20.65 12.01
N ASP A 64 13.47 21.35 12.83
CA ASP A 64 13.95 22.40 13.75
C ASP A 64 14.48 21.85 15.08
N ALA A 65 14.42 20.54 15.29
CA ALA A 65 14.89 19.91 16.52
C ALA A 65 16.41 19.65 16.48
N THR A 66 17.01 19.42 17.65
CA THR A 66 18.41 19.04 17.74
C THR A 66 18.67 17.70 17.06
N LEU A 67 19.88 17.49 16.56
CA LEU A 67 20.29 16.25 15.89
C LEU A 67 20.01 15.00 16.75
N THR A 68 20.25 15.11 18.06
CA THR A 68 19.96 14.01 19.01
C THR A 68 18.45 13.68 19.05
N THR A 69 17.60 14.69 19.03
CA THR A 69 16.15 14.52 18.98
C THR A 69 15.71 13.89 17.66
N GLN A 70 16.25 14.37 16.54
CA GLN A 70 15.96 13.81 15.20
C GLN A 70 16.30 12.31 15.14
N ILE A 71 17.50 11.93 15.59
CA ILE A 71 17.93 10.53 15.63
C ILE A 71 17.02 9.72 16.56
N GLY A 72 16.72 10.24 17.76
CA GLY A 72 15.84 9.57 18.71
C GLY A 72 14.44 9.29 18.15
N VAL A 73 13.84 10.27 17.49
CA VAL A 73 12.52 10.15 16.84
C VAL A 73 12.57 9.12 15.71
N LEU A 74 13.57 9.17 14.84
CA LEU A 74 13.69 8.22 13.73
C LEU A 74 13.87 6.77 14.23
N VAL A 75 14.70 6.56 15.24
CA VAL A 75 14.90 5.23 15.84
C VAL A 75 13.62 4.72 16.49
N ALA A 76 12.98 5.55 17.30
CA ALA A 76 11.71 5.17 17.96
C ALA A 76 10.61 4.86 16.95
N LEU A 77 10.47 5.69 15.90
CA LEU A 77 9.49 5.51 14.84
C LEU A 77 9.77 4.23 14.04
N SER A 78 11.02 3.99 13.65
CA SER A 78 11.41 2.78 12.92
C SER A 78 11.09 1.51 13.69
N LEU A 79 11.38 1.48 15.00
CA LEU A 79 11.05 0.37 15.86
C LEU A 79 9.53 0.19 15.99
N ALA A 80 8.80 1.29 16.22
CA ALA A 80 7.34 1.25 16.38
C ALA A 80 6.65 0.75 15.11
N ILE A 81 7.05 1.23 13.93
CA ILE A 81 6.49 0.81 12.64
C ILE A 81 6.85 -0.64 12.37
N THR A 82 8.10 -1.03 12.56
CA THR A 82 8.54 -2.42 12.34
C THR A 82 7.72 -3.38 13.20
N LEU A 83 7.66 -3.14 14.52
CA LEU A 83 6.89 -4.00 15.43
C LEU A 83 5.39 -3.96 15.11
N GLY A 84 4.85 -2.79 14.78
CA GLY A 84 3.43 -2.61 14.45
C GLY A 84 3.05 -3.34 13.16
N VAL A 85 3.80 -3.17 12.09
CA VAL A 85 3.51 -3.79 10.78
C VAL A 85 3.70 -5.31 10.87
N TYR A 86 4.83 -5.80 11.41
CA TYR A 86 5.04 -7.23 11.56
C TYR A 86 4.02 -7.86 12.51
N GLY A 87 3.68 -7.19 13.62
CA GLY A 87 2.63 -7.63 14.54
C GLY A 87 1.26 -7.73 13.85
N LEU A 88 0.90 -6.73 13.06
CA LEU A 88 -0.35 -6.71 12.30
C LEU A 88 -0.40 -7.86 11.28
N VAL A 89 0.66 -8.03 10.49
CA VAL A 89 0.75 -9.11 9.48
C VAL A 89 0.69 -10.48 10.16
N ALA A 90 1.42 -10.68 11.26
CA ALA A 90 1.38 -11.91 12.02
C ALA A 90 -0.02 -12.20 12.60
N ALA A 91 -0.73 -11.16 13.08
CA ALA A 91 -2.10 -11.29 13.55
C ALA A 91 -3.06 -11.70 12.42
N LEU A 92 -2.93 -11.10 11.23
CA LEU A 92 -3.75 -11.42 10.05
C LEU A 92 -3.54 -12.87 9.58
N VAL A 93 -2.27 -13.31 9.52
CA VAL A 93 -1.95 -14.71 9.16
C VAL A 93 -2.50 -15.68 10.22
N LYS A 94 -2.36 -15.34 11.50
CA LYS A 94 -2.92 -16.16 12.58
C LYS A 94 -4.44 -16.21 12.59
N MET A 95 -5.13 -15.17 12.11
CA MET A 95 -6.60 -15.20 11.98
C MET A 95 -7.07 -16.32 11.07
N ASP A 96 -6.41 -16.56 9.94
CA ASP A 96 -6.74 -17.66 9.02
C ASP A 96 -6.52 -19.01 9.69
N ASP A 97 -5.39 -19.21 10.36
CA ASP A 97 -5.06 -20.44 11.05
C ASP A 97 -6.07 -20.77 12.18
N VAL A 98 -6.40 -19.75 12.98
CA VAL A 98 -7.38 -19.88 14.07
C VAL A 98 -8.79 -20.14 13.49
N GLY A 99 -9.16 -19.47 12.40
CA GLY A 99 -10.42 -19.71 11.70
C GLY A 99 -10.57 -21.15 11.21
N LEU A 100 -9.53 -21.67 10.56
CA LEU A 100 -9.47 -23.07 10.11
C LEU A 100 -9.49 -24.06 11.29
N TYR A 101 -8.73 -23.80 12.33
CA TYR A 101 -8.73 -24.63 13.54
C TYR A 101 -10.09 -24.71 14.20
N MET A 102 -10.78 -23.57 14.34
CA MET A 102 -12.12 -23.52 14.91
C MET A 102 -13.15 -24.26 14.04
N LEU A 103 -13.07 -24.14 12.72
CA LEU A 103 -13.92 -24.88 11.79
C LEU A 103 -13.71 -26.39 11.92
N ARG A 104 -12.45 -26.86 11.92
CA ARG A 104 -12.13 -28.28 12.08
C ARG A 104 -12.63 -28.83 13.42
N LYS A 105 -12.41 -28.08 14.50
CA LYS A 105 -12.85 -28.45 15.85
C LYS A 105 -14.39 -28.48 15.98
N SER A 106 -15.09 -27.64 15.22
CA SER A 106 -16.56 -27.63 15.21
C SER A 106 -17.20 -28.92 14.64
N LEU A 107 -16.42 -29.75 13.97
CA LEU A 107 -16.89 -31.03 13.43
C LEU A 107 -16.89 -32.15 14.47
N THR A 108 -16.17 -31.97 15.58
CA THR A 108 -15.94 -33.04 16.59
C THR A 108 -16.41 -32.68 18.01
N GLY A 109 -16.85 -31.44 18.26
CA GLY A 109 -17.14 -30.94 19.62
C GLY A 109 -18.60 -30.60 19.90
N SER A 110 -18.91 -30.41 21.19
CA SER A 110 -20.27 -30.12 21.68
C SER A 110 -20.74 -28.67 21.43
N MET A 111 -19.84 -27.72 21.12
CA MET A 111 -20.16 -26.30 20.85
C MET A 111 -20.05 -25.92 19.37
N ASN A 112 -20.56 -26.78 18.51
CA ASN A 112 -20.36 -26.73 17.05
C ASN A 112 -20.82 -25.43 16.36
N THR A 113 -21.93 -24.85 16.80
CA THR A 113 -22.54 -23.71 16.11
C THR A 113 -21.72 -22.42 16.30
N ILE A 114 -21.30 -22.12 17.52
CA ILE A 114 -20.55 -20.91 17.85
C ILE A 114 -19.15 -20.96 17.24
N GLN A 115 -18.47 -22.10 17.37
CA GLN A 115 -17.13 -22.31 16.80
C GLN A 115 -17.16 -22.20 15.26
N ARG A 116 -18.20 -22.74 14.63
CA ARG A 116 -18.40 -22.64 13.18
C ARG A 116 -18.66 -21.20 12.74
N PHE A 117 -19.46 -20.44 13.49
CA PHE A 117 -19.74 -19.04 13.19
C PHE A 117 -18.48 -18.19 13.30
N ILE A 118 -17.75 -18.31 14.41
CA ILE A 118 -16.50 -17.55 14.64
C ILE A 118 -15.44 -17.95 13.61
N GLY A 119 -15.26 -19.25 13.35
CA GLY A 119 -14.28 -19.73 12.37
C GLY A 119 -14.56 -19.18 10.96
N ARG A 120 -15.84 -19.16 10.52
CA ARG A 120 -16.22 -18.55 9.24
C ARG A 120 -16.02 -17.05 9.24
N ALA A 121 -16.38 -16.36 10.32
CA ALA A 121 -16.20 -14.92 10.43
C ALA A 121 -14.72 -14.54 10.31
N LEU A 122 -13.82 -15.26 10.95
CA LEU A 122 -12.38 -15.03 10.87
C LEU A 122 -11.84 -15.25 9.46
N LEU A 123 -12.25 -16.34 8.78
CA LEU A 123 -11.81 -16.63 7.41
C LEU A 123 -12.32 -15.63 6.37
N VAL A 124 -13.47 -15.01 6.61
CA VAL A 124 -13.98 -13.94 5.74
C VAL A 124 -13.35 -12.59 6.10
N ALA A 125 -13.11 -12.36 7.39
CA ALA A 125 -12.56 -11.09 7.88
C ALA A 125 -11.10 -10.89 7.45
N ALA A 126 -10.26 -11.93 7.47
CA ALA A 126 -8.84 -11.80 7.15
C ALA A 126 -8.59 -11.26 5.72
N PRO A 127 -9.15 -11.85 4.63
CA PRO A 127 -9.01 -11.29 3.29
C PRO A 127 -9.65 -9.90 3.14
N ALA A 128 -10.79 -9.67 3.81
CA ALA A 128 -11.45 -8.37 3.80
C ALA A 128 -10.59 -7.28 4.44
N LEU A 129 -9.97 -7.58 5.59
CA LEU A 129 -9.02 -6.67 6.26
C LEU A 129 -7.80 -6.38 5.40
N MET A 130 -7.20 -7.40 4.77
CA MET A 130 -6.06 -7.19 3.85
C MET A 130 -6.44 -6.27 2.70
N LYS A 131 -7.60 -6.48 2.08
CA LYS A 131 -8.08 -5.63 0.99
C LYS A 131 -8.36 -4.19 1.46
N THR A 132 -8.98 -4.04 2.62
CA THR A 132 -9.26 -2.74 3.22
C THR A 132 -7.96 -1.99 3.53
N LEU A 133 -6.98 -2.65 4.17
CA LEU A 133 -5.69 -2.06 4.45
C LEU A 133 -4.95 -1.63 3.18
N ALA A 134 -5.01 -2.44 2.12
CA ALA A 134 -4.42 -2.07 0.83
C ALA A 134 -5.06 -0.82 0.22
N VAL A 135 -6.39 -0.70 0.29
CA VAL A 135 -7.12 0.46 -0.22
C VAL A 135 -6.83 1.69 0.64
N VAL A 136 -6.97 1.56 1.98
CA VAL A 136 -6.71 2.66 2.92
C VAL A 136 -5.26 3.15 2.81
N GLY A 137 -4.28 2.22 2.74
CA GLY A 137 -2.88 2.58 2.56
C GLY A 137 -2.63 3.34 1.26
N THR A 138 -3.24 2.90 0.15
CA THR A 138 -3.12 3.59 -1.14
C THR A 138 -3.71 5.01 -1.08
N VAL A 139 -4.90 5.17 -0.49
CA VAL A 139 -5.53 6.49 -0.31
C VAL A 139 -4.67 7.39 0.57
N ALA A 140 -4.17 6.86 1.70
CA ALA A 140 -3.31 7.62 2.60
C ALA A 140 -2.03 8.13 1.91
N MET A 141 -1.40 7.32 1.04
CA MET A 141 -0.23 7.74 0.27
C MET A 141 -0.55 8.90 -0.68
N PHE A 142 -1.70 8.89 -1.35
CA PHE A 142 -2.10 10.01 -2.20
C PHE A 142 -2.36 11.28 -1.39
N LEU A 143 -3.00 11.15 -0.22
CA LEU A 143 -3.26 12.29 0.66
C LEU A 143 -1.96 12.89 1.20
N VAL A 144 -1.05 12.07 1.70
CA VAL A 144 0.24 12.52 2.25
C VAL A 144 1.11 13.10 1.15
N GLY A 145 1.24 12.41 0.01
CA GLY A 145 2.05 12.89 -1.12
C GLY A 145 1.50 14.20 -1.69
N GLY A 146 0.18 14.35 -1.78
CA GLY A 146 -0.47 15.59 -2.19
C GLY A 146 -0.23 16.72 -1.18
N GLY A 147 -0.39 16.45 0.12
CA GLY A 147 -0.13 17.42 1.18
C GLY A 147 1.32 17.93 1.18
N ILE A 148 2.31 17.06 0.96
CA ILE A 148 3.71 17.49 0.81
C ILE A 148 3.86 18.41 -0.39
N LEU A 149 3.25 18.08 -1.53
CA LEU A 149 3.34 18.91 -2.74
C LEU A 149 2.65 20.26 -2.56
N THR A 150 1.45 20.29 -1.97
CA THR A 150 0.71 21.53 -1.71
C THR A 150 1.46 22.45 -0.77
N HIS A 151 2.10 21.91 0.27
CA HIS A 151 2.89 22.72 1.22
C HIS A 151 4.27 23.14 0.68
N SER A 152 4.85 22.36 -0.24
CA SER A 152 6.16 22.65 -0.81
C SER A 152 6.11 23.61 -2.01
N ILE A 153 5.00 23.63 -2.75
CA ILE A 153 4.86 24.40 -3.98
C ILE A 153 3.76 25.46 -3.77
N GLY A 154 4.19 26.70 -3.52
CA GLY A 154 3.29 27.83 -3.21
C GLY A 154 2.16 28.05 -4.21
N PHE A 155 2.34 27.72 -5.50
CA PHE A 155 1.31 27.81 -6.51
C PHE A 155 0.13 26.82 -6.23
N LEU A 156 0.40 25.68 -5.63
CA LEU A 156 -0.65 24.69 -5.33
C LEU A 156 -1.53 25.09 -4.14
N HIS A 157 -1.10 26.04 -3.30
CA HIS A 157 -1.97 26.64 -2.28
C HIS A 157 -3.25 27.25 -2.87
N VAL A 158 -3.19 27.77 -4.10
CA VAL A 158 -4.38 28.29 -4.78
C VAL A 158 -5.46 27.22 -4.93
N VAL A 159 -5.06 25.96 -5.14
CA VAL A 159 -6.00 24.84 -5.25
C VAL A 159 -6.65 24.54 -3.90
N THR A 160 -5.86 24.48 -2.82
CA THR A 160 -6.39 24.24 -1.47
C THR A 160 -7.29 25.40 -1.01
N ASP A 161 -6.90 26.63 -1.28
CA ASP A 161 -7.69 27.82 -0.94
C ASP A 161 -9.04 27.85 -1.68
N TRP A 162 -9.04 27.46 -2.96
CA TRP A 162 -10.29 27.35 -3.74
C TRP A 162 -11.22 26.28 -3.18
N PHE A 163 -10.68 25.09 -2.80
CA PHE A 163 -11.47 24.01 -2.19
C PHE A 163 -12.01 24.41 -0.82
N THR A 164 -11.20 25.05 0.02
CA THR A 164 -11.63 25.48 1.36
C THR A 164 -12.64 26.62 1.33
N ALA A 165 -12.59 27.46 0.30
CA ALA A 165 -13.57 28.52 0.09
C ALA A 165 -14.96 28.00 -0.31
N LEU A 166 -15.06 26.80 -0.89
CA LEU A 166 -16.34 26.19 -1.27
C LEU A 166 -17.23 25.88 -0.07
N ILE A 167 -16.65 25.37 1.03
CA ILE A 167 -17.40 25.03 2.26
C ILE A 167 -16.54 25.42 3.48
N PRO A 168 -16.68 26.68 3.96
CA PRO A 168 -15.86 27.19 5.09
C PRO A 168 -16.01 26.36 6.38
N ASP A 169 -17.22 25.86 6.65
CA ASP A 169 -17.53 25.05 7.85
C ASP A 169 -16.86 23.66 7.83
N ALA A 170 -16.39 23.19 6.68
CA ALA A 170 -15.71 21.91 6.49
C ALA A 170 -14.28 22.09 5.93
N SER A 171 -13.62 23.20 6.26
CA SER A 171 -12.31 23.55 5.70
C SER A 171 -11.25 22.46 5.84
N LEU A 172 -11.22 21.76 6.96
CA LEU A 172 -10.30 20.64 7.19
C LEU A 172 -10.56 19.46 6.23
N VAL A 173 -11.81 19.11 6.00
CA VAL A 173 -12.16 18.03 5.07
C VAL A 173 -11.84 18.44 3.63
N MET A 174 -12.12 19.70 3.29
CA MET A 174 -11.84 20.25 1.95
C MET A 174 -10.33 20.31 1.69
N SER A 175 -9.52 20.69 2.67
CA SER A 175 -8.05 20.64 2.56
C SER A 175 -7.56 19.22 2.28
N ILE A 176 -8.01 18.23 3.04
CA ILE A 176 -7.64 16.82 2.84
C ILE A 176 -8.05 16.34 1.44
N LEU A 177 -9.23 16.70 0.96
CA LEU A 177 -9.69 16.36 -0.40
C LEU A 177 -8.84 17.03 -1.48
N ALA A 178 -8.49 18.30 -1.30
CA ALA A 178 -7.61 19.02 -2.20
C ALA A 178 -6.23 18.37 -2.30
N ASP A 179 -5.63 18.01 -1.16
CA ASP A 179 -4.37 17.27 -1.10
C ASP A 179 -4.48 15.94 -1.84
N GLY A 180 -5.58 15.21 -1.66
CA GLY A 180 -5.84 13.96 -2.38
C GLY A 180 -5.90 14.15 -3.89
N VAL A 181 -6.60 15.18 -4.37
CA VAL A 181 -6.71 15.51 -5.81
C VAL A 181 -5.34 15.87 -6.39
N VAL A 182 -4.57 16.71 -5.69
CA VAL A 182 -3.21 17.08 -6.10
C VAL A 182 -2.30 15.85 -6.15
N GLY A 183 -2.37 14.99 -5.14
CA GLY A 183 -1.60 13.74 -5.07
C GLY A 183 -1.92 12.79 -6.23
N ILE A 184 -3.20 12.61 -6.56
CA ILE A 184 -3.63 11.79 -7.70
C ILE A 184 -3.14 12.40 -9.01
N ALA A 185 -3.32 13.69 -9.21
CA ALA A 185 -2.90 14.38 -10.44
C ALA A 185 -1.38 14.27 -10.65
N ALA A 186 -0.59 14.55 -9.62
CA ALA A 186 0.86 14.40 -9.65
C ALA A 186 1.29 12.95 -9.92
N GLY A 187 0.65 11.98 -9.25
CA GLY A 187 0.89 10.56 -9.45
C GLY A 187 0.63 10.11 -10.88
N VAL A 188 -0.47 10.57 -11.49
CA VAL A 188 -0.80 10.28 -12.90
C VAL A 188 0.23 10.90 -13.84
N ILE A 189 0.61 12.17 -13.64
CA ILE A 189 1.60 12.84 -14.48
C ILE A 189 2.94 12.09 -14.44
N ILE A 190 3.42 11.74 -13.25
CA ILE A 190 4.69 11.01 -13.09
C ILE A 190 4.59 9.63 -13.77
N ALA A 191 3.49 8.91 -13.59
CA ALA A 191 3.30 7.61 -14.22
C ALA A 191 3.31 7.71 -15.75
N LEU A 192 2.66 8.71 -16.34
CA LEU A 192 2.68 8.96 -17.78
C LEU A 192 4.09 9.27 -18.28
N VAL A 193 4.82 10.16 -17.60
CA VAL A 193 6.19 10.52 -17.96
C VAL A 193 7.11 9.29 -17.93
N VAL A 194 7.04 8.49 -16.86
CA VAL A 194 7.86 7.27 -16.74
C VAL A 194 7.50 6.26 -17.83
N THR A 195 6.22 6.07 -18.11
CA THR A 195 5.76 5.14 -19.17
C THR A 195 6.23 5.60 -20.55
N MET A 196 6.11 6.88 -20.86
CA MET A 196 6.63 7.43 -22.11
C MET A 196 8.15 7.24 -22.23
N PHE A 197 8.89 7.50 -21.16
CA PHE A 197 10.34 7.35 -21.17
C PHE A 197 10.78 5.89 -21.34
N SER A 198 10.06 4.94 -20.71
CA SER A 198 10.33 3.52 -20.84
C SER A 198 10.08 3.02 -22.27
N GLN A 199 9.01 3.48 -22.93
CA GLN A 199 8.70 3.15 -24.32
C GLN A 199 9.75 3.70 -25.30
N PHE A 200 10.25 4.92 -25.06
CA PHE A 200 11.33 5.48 -25.89
C PHE A 200 12.62 4.68 -25.76
N ARG A 201 12.94 4.20 -24.56
CA ARG A 201 14.13 3.40 -24.31
C ARG A 201 14.03 2.00 -24.92
N SER A 202 12.86 1.38 -24.89
CA SER A 202 12.59 0.07 -25.51
C SER A 202 12.65 0.10 -27.06
N LYS A 203 12.35 1.25 -27.69
CA LYS A 203 12.46 1.42 -29.14
C LYS A 203 13.87 1.78 -29.62
N ALA A 204 14.77 2.16 -28.71
CA ALA A 204 16.14 2.56 -29.03
C ALA A 204 17.18 1.44 -28.79
N SER A 205 16.74 0.31 -28.26
CA SER A 205 17.52 -0.92 -28.04
C SER A 205 17.07 -2.01 -29.02
#